data_8aed52aae42a1c39025b5a8bb04b67b0
#
_entry.id   8aed52aae42a1c39025b5a8bb04b67b0
#
_cell.length_a   1.000
_cell.length_b   1.000
_cell.length_c   1.000
_cell.angle_alpha   90.00
_cell.angle_beta   90.00
_cell.angle_gamma   90.00
#
_symmetry.space_group_name_H-M   'P 1'
#
loop_
_entity.id
_entity.type
_entity.pdbx_description
1 polymer ?
#
loop_
_entity_poly.entity_id
_entity_poly.type
_entity_poly.pdbx_seq_one_letter_code
_entity_poly.pdbx_strand_id
1 'polypeptide(L)'
;MWAVQGILAALYERWHTGKGRLVECSLLETAIGFSSWTSAQWLADHKEPTRQGSRHRQNAPYQRMQTKDGYLMVGAAGEAIWARCAKALGHPEWCEDPRFATNQARMANRQALEAVMNAVLTTKTTNDWVEVLEATGVPCGPVYDYAQMFADPQVRHRGLVQYASDAELGEVPHIRTPVRIGEGVRVRNVAPKLGQHNAEIFGRLGVGQAELQELRARGVF
;
A
#
# COMPACT_ATOMS: atom_id res chain seq x y z
N MET A 1 -7.65 10.87 -0.08
CA MET A 1 -6.64 11.42 0.83
C MET A 1 -6.38 12.91 0.60
N TRP A 2 -5.99 13.36 -0.58
CA TRP A 2 -5.67 14.77 -0.87
C TRP A 2 -6.81 15.74 -0.52
N ALA A 3 -8.04 15.43 -0.91
CA ALA A 3 -9.21 16.25 -0.54
C ALA A 3 -9.37 16.38 0.98
N VAL A 4 -9.19 15.28 1.73
CA VAL A 4 -9.26 15.30 3.21
C VAL A 4 -8.17 16.18 3.80
N GLN A 5 -6.94 16.12 3.29
CA GLN A 5 -5.84 16.99 3.74
C GLN A 5 -6.16 18.46 3.47
N GLY A 6 -6.65 18.77 2.26
CA GLY A 6 -7.06 20.14 1.90
C GLY A 6 -8.19 20.67 2.79
N ILE A 7 -9.21 19.84 3.05
CA ILE A 7 -10.33 20.20 3.94
C ILE A 7 -9.84 20.45 5.36
N LEU A 8 -9.00 19.58 5.91
CA LEU A 8 -8.45 19.77 7.26
C LEU A 8 -7.59 21.03 7.37
N ALA A 9 -6.78 21.32 6.35
CA ALA A 9 -5.98 22.56 6.30
C ALA A 9 -6.87 23.80 6.25
N ALA A 10 -7.92 23.80 5.42
CA ALA A 10 -8.88 24.89 5.31
C ALA A 10 -9.71 25.09 6.61
N LEU A 11 -10.06 24.00 7.29
CA LEU A 11 -10.73 24.06 8.60
C LEU A 11 -9.81 24.64 9.67
N TYR A 12 -8.54 24.24 9.68
CA TYR A 12 -7.54 24.78 10.61
C TYR A 12 -7.33 26.28 10.36
N GLU A 13 -7.18 26.71 9.10
CA GLU A 13 -7.08 28.14 8.75
C GLU A 13 -8.34 28.90 9.18
N ARG A 14 -9.54 28.36 8.91
CA ARG A 14 -10.81 28.96 9.34
C ARG A 14 -10.89 29.16 10.85
N TRP A 15 -10.36 28.23 11.64
CA TRP A 15 -10.30 28.34 13.09
C TRP A 15 -9.53 29.59 13.53
N HIS A 16 -8.45 29.96 12.82
CA HIS A 16 -7.62 31.12 13.17
C HIS A 16 -8.09 32.43 12.54
N THR A 17 -8.66 32.37 11.35
CA THR A 17 -8.99 33.58 10.58
C THR A 17 -10.48 33.91 10.54
N GLY A 18 -11.35 33.00 10.95
CA GLY A 18 -12.80 33.09 10.78
C GLY A 18 -13.28 32.94 9.32
N LYS A 19 -12.40 32.76 8.35
CA LYS A 19 -12.72 32.72 6.92
C LYS A 19 -12.56 31.33 6.34
N GLY A 20 -13.60 30.85 5.63
CA GLY A 20 -13.54 29.62 4.84
C GLY A 20 -12.81 29.82 3.51
N ARG A 21 -12.38 28.69 2.90
CA ARG A 21 -11.77 28.67 1.56
C ARG A 21 -12.37 27.58 0.70
N LEU A 22 -12.34 27.77 -0.62
CA LEU A 22 -12.60 26.74 -1.59
C LEU A 22 -11.44 25.74 -1.56
N VAL A 23 -11.76 24.45 -1.53
CA VAL A 23 -10.80 23.33 -1.64
C VAL A 23 -11.13 22.57 -2.91
N GLU A 24 -10.20 22.56 -3.85
CA GLU A 24 -10.30 21.82 -5.10
C GLU A 24 -9.30 20.66 -5.11
N CYS A 25 -9.73 19.53 -5.62
CA CYS A 25 -8.91 18.34 -5.74
C CYS A 25 -9.41 17.51 -6.94
N SER A 26 -8.63 17.44 -8.00
CA SER A 26 -8.97 16.66 -9.18
C SER A 26 -8.31 15.29 -9.18
N LEU A 27 -8.92 14.33 -9.89
CA LEU A 27 -8.33 13.01 -10.12
C LEU A 27 -7.04 13.10 -10.95
N LEU A 28 -7.01 14.00 -11.93
CA LEU A 28 -5.83 14.21 -12.79
C LEU A 28 -4.62 14.67 -11.98
N GLU A 29 -4.78 15.75 -11.19
CA GLU A 29 -3.70 16.27 -10.34
C GLU A 29 -3.26 15.25 -9.29
N THR A 30 -4.21 14.52 -8.71
CA THR A 30 -3.93 13.43 -7.76
C THR A 30 -3.08 12.34 -8.43
N ALA A 31 -3.42 11.91 -9.63
CA ALA A 31 -2.65 10.88 -10.36
C ALA A 31 -1.23 11.36 -10.70
N ILE A 32 -1.09 12.61 -11.16
CA ILE A 32 0.22 13.22 -11.40
C ILE A 32 1.02 13.31 -10.10
N GLY A 33 0.39 13.75 -9.00
CA GLY A 33 1.03 13.84 -7.69
C GLY A 33 1.56 12.49 -7.18
N PHE A 34 0.83 11.38 -7.39
CA PHE A 34 1.30 10.03 -7.05
C PHE A 34 2.42 9.52 -7.96
N SER A 35 2.55 10.06 -9.17
CA SER A 35 3.65 9.73 -10.09
C SER A 35 4.92 10.56 -9.85
N SER A 36 5.00 11.35 -8.78
CA SER A 36 6.01 12.39 -8.52
C SER A 36 7.45 11.98 -8.85
N TRP A 37 7.90 10.78 -8.43
CA TRP A 37 9.24 10.28 -8.76
C TRP A 37 9.46 10.11 -10.26
N THR A 38 8.55 9.43 -10.94
CA THR A 38 8.65 9.17 -12.38
C THR A 38 8.49 10.45 -13.18
N SER A 39 7.55 11.32 -12.77
CA SER A 39 7.36 12.64 -13.39
C SER A 39 8.58 13.53 -13.23
N ALA A 40 9.20 13.57 -12.04
CA ALA A 40 10.42 14.34 -11.81
C ALA A 40 11.60 13.84 -12.67
N GLN A 41 11.74 12.52 -12.82
CA GLN A 41 12.77 11.95 -13.67
C GLN A 41 12.55 12.32 -15.14
N TRP A 42 11.32 12.19 -15.63
CA TRP A 42 11.00 12.57 -17.01
C TRP A 42 11.22 14.06 -17.28
N LEU A 43 10.83 14.93 -16.33
CA LEU A 43 11.09 16.37 -16.43
C LEU A 43 12.59 16.70 -16.47
N ALA A 44 13.44 15.86 -15.86
CA ALA A 44 14.89 16.08 -15.83
C ALA A 44 15.60 15.58 -17.11
N ASP A 45 15.20 14.44 -17.66
CA ASP A 45 15.95 13.78 -18.75
C ASP A 45 15.12 13.51 -20.00
N HIS A 46 13.82 13.77 -19.99
CA HIS A 46 12.85 13.55 -21.07
C HIS A 46 12.82 12.10 -21.62
N LYS A 47 13.23 11.12 -20.77
CA LYS A 47 13.21 9.70 -21.17
C LYS A 47 11.93 9.03 -20.69
N GLU A 48 11.24 8.40 -21.64
CA GLU A 48 10.04 7.64 -21.32
C GLU A 48 10.33 6.47 -20.36
N PRO A 49 9.56 6.34 -19.29
CA PRO A 49 9.71 5.23 -18.36
C PRO A 49 9.25 3.92 -18.99
N THR A 50 10.09 2.90 -18.89
CA THR A 50 9.77 1.54 -19.35
C THR A 50 9.18 0.69 -18.22
N ARG A 51 8.43 -0.36 -18.58
CA ARG A 51 7.91 -1.34 -17.62
C ARG A 51 9.05 -2.12 -16.98
N GLN A 52 9.13 -2.11 -15.64
CA GLN A 52 10.18 -2.78 -14.88
C GLN A 52 9.69 -4.06 -14.17
N GLY A 53 8.38 -4.35 -14.18
CA GLY A 53 7.80 -5.38 -13.33
C GLY A 53 7.96 -5.00 -11.86
N SER A 54 8.49 -5.92 -11.05
CA SER A 54 8.78 -5.65 -9.63
C SER A 54 10.16 -5.02 -9.38
N ARG A 55 10.95 -4.76 -10.43
CA ARG A 55 12.33 -4.28 -10.33
C ARG A 55 12.41 -2.80 -10.01
N HIS A 56 13.28 -2.43 -9.09
CA HIS A 56 13.61 -1.02 -8.88
C HIS A 56 14.37 -0.46 -10.08
N ARG A 57 14.12 0.79 -10.46
CA ARG A 57 14.70 1.40 -11.69
C ARG A 57 16.19 1.64 -11.63
N GLN A 58 16.74 1.89 -10.44
CA GLN A 58 18.11 2.36 -10.24
C GLN A 58 18.96 1.43 -9.36
N ASN A 59 18.35 0.38 -8.82
CA ASN A 59 18.99 -0.47 -7.82
C ASN A 59 18.79 -1.95 -8.10
N ALA A 60 19.83 -2.75 -7.86
CA ALA A 60 19.79 -4.21 -7.97
C ALA A 60 20.73 -4.89 -6.95
N PRO A 61 20.26 -6.00 -6.29
CA PRO A 61 18.91 -6.50 -6.33
C PRO A 61 17.98 -5.66 -5.47
N TYR A 62 16.85 -5.25 -6.02
CA TYR A 62 15.74 -4.64 -5.30
C TYR A 62 14.45 -4.97 -6.04
N GLN A 63 13.90 -6.14 -5.76
CA GLN A 63 12.77 -6.71 -6.49
C GLN A 63 12.23 -7.99 -5.86
N ARG A 64 11.14 -8.50 -6.43
CA ARG A 64 10.62 -9.82 -6.14
C ARG A 64 11.52 -10.91 -6.73
N MET A 65 11.87 -11.89 -5.91
CA MET A 65 12.60 -13.12 -6.27
C MET A 65 11.75 -14.34 -5.99
N GLN A 66 11.95 -15.42 -6.75
CA GLN A 66 11.25 -16.67 -6.55
C GLN A 66 11.91 -17.49 -5.43
N THR A 67 11.08 -18.12 -4.60
CA THR A 67 11.46 -19.09 -3.58
C THR A 67 10.86 -20.46 -3.89
N LYS A 68 11.09 -21.46 -3.04
CA LYS A 68 10.55 -22.81 -3.25
C LYS A 68 9.02 -22.86 -3.28
N ASP A 69 8.36 -22.04 -2.49
CA ASP A 69 6.90 -22.06 -2.25
C ASP A 69 6.18 -20.74 -2.55
N GLY A 70 6.91 -19.72 -3.04
CA GLY A 70 6.32 -18.43 -3.30
C GLY A 70 7.31 -17.39 -3.79
N TYR A 71 7.23 -16.21 -3.21
CA TYR A 71 8.06 -15.08 -3.60
C TYR A 71 8.51 -14.26 -2.40
N LEU A 72 9.73 -13.74 -2.50
CA LEU A 72 10.37 -12.87 -1.52
C LEU A 72 10.71 -11.53 -2.19
N MET A 73 10.36 -10.41 -1.55
CA MET A 73 10.97 -9.12 -1.88
C MET A 73 12.33 -9.03 -1.20
N VAL A 74 13.36 -8.63 -1.95
CA VAL A 74 14.70 -8.40 -1.40
C VAL A 74 15.21 -7.03 -1.82
N GLY A 75 15.82 -6.29 -0.90
CA GLY A 75 16.37 -4.96 -1.13
C GLY A 75 17.84 -4.88 -0.71
N ALA A 76 18.77 -5.31 -1.57
CA ALA A 76 20.19 -5.36 -1.27
C ALA A 76 21.05 -4.55 -2.29
N ALA A 77 20.62 -3.33 -2.58
CA ALA A 77 21.25 -2.50 -3.62
C ALA A 77 22.56 -1.85 -3.21
N GLY A 78 22.69 -1.39 -1.96
CA GLY A 78 23.95 -0.81 -1.45
C GLY A 78 25.02 -1.89 -1.23
N GLU A 79 26.27 -1.56 -1.48
CA GLU A 79 27.38 -2.53 -1.47
C GLU A 79 27.52 -3.27 -0.14
N ALA A 80 27.37 -2.57 0.99
CA ALA A 80 27.43 -3.19 2.31
C ALA A 80 26.26 -4.18 2.57
N ILE A 81 25.06 -3.86 2.03
CA ILE A 81 23.89 -4.74 2.14
C ILE A 81 24.03 -5.90 1.15
N TRP A 82 24.56 -5.63 -0.05
CA TRP A 82 24.84 -6.66 -1.03
C TRP A 82 25.82 -7.72 -0.50
N ALA A 83 26.91 -7.27 0.14
CA ALA A 83 27.88 -8.19 0.74
C ALA A 83 27.24 -9.10 1.80
N ARG A 84 26.36 -8.55 2.65
CA ARG A 84 25.61 -9.35 3.62
C ARG A 84 24.64 -10.31 2.95
N CYS A 85 23.96 -9.87 1.91
CA CYS A 85 23.02 -10.69 1.14
C CYS A 85 23.75 -11.85 0.46
N ALA A 86 24.82 -11.58 -0.27
CA ALA A 86 25.62 -12.61 -0.93
C ALA A 86 26.16 -13.65 0.08
N LYS A 87 26.66 -13.20 1.22
CA LYS A 87 27.10 -14.08 2.31
C LYS A 87 25.97 -14.93 2.89
N ALA A 88 24.81 -14.33 3.12
CA ALA A 88 23.61 -15.01 3.64
C ALA A 88 23.08 -16.07 2.67
N LEU A 89 23.22 -15.83 1.37
CA LEU A 89 22.88 -16.78 0.32
C LEU A 89 23.95 -17.89 0.14
N GLY A 90 25.09 -17.81 0.84
CA GLY A 90 26.19 -18.77 0.76
C GLY A 90 27.16 -18.51 -0.40
N HIS A 91 27.12 -17.34 -1.02
CA HIS A 91 27.88 -16.97 -2.21
C HIS A 91 28.64 -15.65 -2.04
N PRO A 92 29.56 -15.53 -1.05
CA PRO A 92 30.31 -14.29 -0.83
C PRO A 92 31.15 -13.88 -2.05
N GLU A 93 31.56 -14.83 -2.88
CA GLU A 93 32.32 -14.62 -4.11
C GLU A 93 31.59 -13.75 -5.16
N TRP A 94 30.28 -13.61 -5.07
CA TRP A 94 29.54 -12.70 -5.95
C TRP A 94 29.94 -11.24 -5.76
N CYS A 95 30.51 -10.88 -4.62
CA CYS A 95 31.00 -9.53 -4.37
C CYS A 95 32.29 -9.22 -5.16
N GLU A 96 33.05 -10.25 -5.54
CA GLU A 96 34.27 -10.14 -6.34
C GLU A 96 34.02 -10.35 -7.84
N ASP A 97 32.86 -10.88 -8.20
CA ASP A 97 32.46 -11.04 -9.61
C ASP A 97 32.26 -9.67 -10.26
N PRO A 98 33.02 -9.34 -11.35
CA PRO A 98 32.89 -8.05 -12.03
C PRO A 98 31.47 -7.71 -12.49
N ARG A 99 30.62 -8.73 -12.69
CA ARG A 99 29.22 -8.54 -13.08
C ARG A 99 28.36 -8.04 -11.91
N PHE A 100 28.77 -8.28 -10.64
CA PHE A 100 27.93 -8.07 -9.46
C PHE A 100 28.57 -7.19 -8.38
N ALA A 101 29.85 -6.86 -8.50
CA ALA A 101 30.63 -6.14 -7.49
C ALA A 101 30.05 -4.78 -7.10
N THR A 102 29.50 -4.05 -8.07
CA THR A 102 28.89 -2.72 -7.84
C THR A 102 27.43 -2.68 -8.25
N ASN A 103 26.65 -1.74 -7.70
CA ASN A 103 25.26 -1.56 -8.13
C ASN A 103 25.15 -1.31 -9.64
N GLN A 104 26.05 -0.54 -10.20
CA GLN A 104 26.07 -0.28 -11.65
C GLN A 104 26.28 -1.58 -12.46
N ALA A 105 27.22 -2.42 -12.03
CA ALA A 105 27.48 -3.71 -12.66
C ALA A 105 26.27 -4.65 -12.53
N ARG A 106 25.67 -4.74 -11.32
CA ARG A 106 24.43 -5.51 -11.09
C ARG A 106 23.27 -5.03 -11.96
N MET A 107 23.13 -3.72 -12.12
CA MET A 107 22.11 -3.13 -13.00
C MET A 107 22.32 -3.51 -14.47
N ALA A 108 23.55 -3.51 -14.93
CA ALA A 108 23.90 -3.90 -16.31
C ALA A 108 23.70 -5.42 -16.54
N ASN A 109 23.89 -6.23 -15.50
CA ASN A 109 23.82 -7.70 -15.56
C ASN A 109 22.61 -8.29 -14.83
N ARG A 110 21.50 -7.56 -14.79
CA ARG A 110 20.31 -7.88 -13.98
C ARG A 110 19.77 -9.28 -14.20
N GLN A 111 19.68 -9.71 -15.45
CA GLN A 111 19.17 -11.05 -15.77
C GLN A 111 20.07 -12.16 -15.23
N ALA A 112 21.39 -12.00 -15.35
CA ALA A 112 22.34 -12.94 -14.79
C ALA A 112 22.27 -12.98 -13.27
N LEU A 113 22.16 -11.81 -12.60
CA LEU A 113 21.97 -11.70 -11.16
C LEU A 113 20.69 -12.42 -10.69
N GLU A 114 19.57 -12.17 -11.36
CA GLU A 114 18.31 -12.84 -11.08
C GLU A 114 18.39 -14.35 -11.22
N ALA A 115 19.06 -14.84 -12.26
CA ALA A 115 19.22 -16.27 -12.50
C ALA A 115 19.99 -16.94 -11.35
N VAL A 116 21.15 -16.39 -10.96
CA VAL A 116 21.97 -16.99 -9.89
C VAL A 116 21.28 -16.87 -8.53
N MET A 117 20.63 -15.77 -8.22
CA MET A 117 19.88 -15.61 -6.96
C MET A 117 18.67 -16.53 -6.90
N ASN A 118 17.87 -16.64 -7.97
CA ASN A 118 16.72 -17.55 -7.99
C ASN A 118 17.14 -19.02 -7.86
N ALA A 119 18.27 -19.43 -8.46
CA ALA A 119 18.77 -20.79 -8.30
C ALA A 119 19.02 -21.15 -6.83
N VAL A 120 19.50 -20.21 -6.03
CA VAL A 120 19.70 -20.38 -4.59
C VAL A 120 18.37 -20.26 -3.83
N LEU A 121 17.61 -19.20 -4.09
CA LEU A 121 16.40 -18.89 -3.32
C LEU A 121 15.30 -19.96 -3.47
N THR A 122 15.23 -20.66 -4.60
CA THR A 122 14.28 -21.77 -4.79
C THR A 122 14.60 -23.03 -3.98
N THR A 123 15.75 -23.09 -3.31
CA THR A 123 16.15 -24.25 -2.47
C THR A 123 15.43 -24.32 -1.12
N LYS A 124 14.94 -23.18 -0.62
CA LYS A 124 14.24 -23.10 0.68
C LYS A 124 12.90 -22.37 0.55
N THR A 125 12.08 -22.47 1.61
CA THR A 125 10.82 -21.76 1.68
C THR A 125 11.00 -20.25 1.82
N THR A 126 9.97 -19.48 1.55
CA THR A 126 9.95 -18.02 1.74
C THR A 126 10.30 -17.65 3.18
N ASN A 127 9.68 -18.33 4.14
CA ASN A 127 9.89 -18.03 5.57
C ASN A 127 11.33 -18.35 6.00
N ASP A 128 11.90 -19.50 5.60
CA ASP A 128 13.28 -19.83 5.91
C ASP A 128 14.25 -18.75 5.41
N TRP A 129 14.00 -18.20 4.20
CA TRP A 129 14.84 -17.15 3.65
C TRP A 129 14.64 -15.80 4.33
N VAL A 130 13.41 -15.48 4.74
CA VAL A 130 13.15 -14.27 5.54
C VAL A 130 13.95 -14.31 6.83
N GLU A 131 13.91 -15.42 7.58
CA GLU A 131 14.68 -15.58 8.82
C GLU A 131 16.19 -15.41 8.60
N VAL A 132 16.74 -16.05 7.57
CA VAL A 132 18.18 -15.97 7.24
C VAL A 132 18.59 -14.54 6.87
N LEU A 133 17.80 -13.87 6.05
CA LEU A 133 18.14 -12.54 5.55
C LEU A 133 17.93 -11.45 6.61
N GLU A 134 16.86 -11.52 7.41
CA GLU A 134 16.62 -10.61 8.52
C GLU A 134 17.70 -10.71 9.59
N ALA A 135 18.14 -11.93 9.94
CA ALA A 135 19.22 -12.16 10.90
C ALA A 135 20.54 -11.50 10.47
N THR A 136 20.74 -11.27 9.16
CA THR A 136 21.92 -10.59 8.62
C THR A 136 21.67 -9.09 8.32
N GLY A 137 20.49 -8.57 8.64
CA GLY A 137 20.11 -7.18 8.40
C GLY A 137 19.94 -6.83 6.92
N VAL A 138 19.54 -7.79 6.10
CA VAL A 138 19.15 -7.57 4.71
C VAL A 138 17.64 -7.28 4.64
N PRO A 139 17.22 -6.12 4.14
CA PRO A 139 15.80 -5.81 3.96
C PRO A 139 15.11 -6.82 3.04
N CYS A 140 14.15 -7.53 3.57
CA CYS A 140 13.36 -8.52 2.82
C CYS A 140 11.96 -8.66 3.43
N GLY A 141 11.09 -9.38 2.74
CA GLY A 141 9.77 -9.72 3.23
C GLY A 141 9.00 -10.60 2.23
N PRO A 142 8.07 -11.42 2.71
CA PRO A 142 7.28 -12.29 1.84
C PRO A 142 6.34 -11.47 0.94
N VAL A 143 6.02 -12.01 -0.22
CA VAL A 143 4.95 -11.48 -1.08
C VAL A 143 3.70 -12.30 -0.80
N TYR A 144 2.80 -11.74 -0.01
CA TYR A 144 1.58 -12.39 0.43
C TYR A 144 0.45 -12.29 -0.60
N ASP A 145 -0.36 -13.34 -0.68
CA ASP A 145 -1.73 -13.24 -1.15
C ASP A 145 -2.66 -12.66 -0.05
N TYR A 146 -3.94 -12.46 -0.37
CA TYR A 146 -4.89 -11.91 0.61
C TYR A 146 -5.11 -12.82 1.83
N ALA A 147 -5.13 -14.14 1.64
CA ALA A 147 -5.32 -15.07 2.75
C ALA A 147 -4.12 -15.03 3.70
N GLN A 148 -2.92 -15.04 3.16
CA GLN A 148 -1.67 -14.92 3.92
C GLN A 148 -1.57 -13.55 4.63
N MET A 149 -1.94 -12.46 3.94
CA MET A 149 -1.93 -11.12 4.52
C MET A 149 -2.86 -11.02 5.74
N PHE A 150 -4.10 -11.54 5.65
CA PHE A 150 -5.02 -11.52 6.78
C PHE A 150 -4.68 -12.56 7.87
N ALA A 151 -3.88 -13.57 7.55
CA ALA A 151 -3.36 -14.51 8.53
C ALA A 151 -2.11 -14.00 9.26
N ASP A 152 -1.44 -12.97 8.74
CA ASP A 152 -0.21 -12.41 9.31
C ASP A 152 -0.40 -11.97 10.77
N PRO A 153 0.52 -12.36 11.69
CA PRO A 153 0.41 -12.02 13.11
C PRO A 153 0.34 -10.52 13.38
N GLN A 154 1.08 -9.69 12.62
CA GLN A 154 1.07 -8.23 12.80
C GLN A 154 -0.26 -7.63 12.34
N VAL A 155 -0.83 -8.11 11.23
CA VAL A 155 -2.15 -7.67 10.74
C VAL A 155 -3.23 -7.98 11.78
N ARG A 156 -3.19 -9.19 12.36
CA ARG A 156 -4.11 -9.61 13.43
C ARG A 156 -3.91 -8.80 14.71
N HIS A 157 -2.67 -8.66 15.17
CA HIS A 157 -2.34 -7.88 16.36
C HIS A 157 -2.80 -6.42 16.23
N ARG A 158 -2.66 -5.84 15.05
CA ARG A 158 -3.11 -4.47 14.76
C ARG A 158 -4.63 -4.32 14.70
N GLY A 159 -5.38 -5.39 14.65
CA GLY A 159 -6.85 -5.38 14.57
C GLY A 159 -7.34 -4.62 13.34
N LEU A 160 -6.75 -4.90 12.18
CA LEU A 160 -7.11 -4.22 10.92
C LEU A 160 -8.48 -4.64 10.42
N VAL A 161 -8.89 -5.88 10.69
CA VAL A 161 -10.25 -6.36 10.42
C VAL A 161 -11.07 -6.18 11.68
N GLN A 162 -12.20 -5.50 11.55
CA GLN A 162 -13.20 -5.31 12.60
C GLN A 162 -14.55 -5.81 12.09
N TYR A 163 -15.46 -6.11 13.00
CA TYR A 163 -16.77 -6.61 12.64
C TYR A 163 -17.85 -5.67 13.18
N ALA A 164 -18.90 -5.48 12.38
CA ALA A 164 -20.11 -4.80 12.78
C ALA A 164 -21.29 -5.76 12.62
N SER A 165 -22.17 -5.82 13.62
CA SER A 165 -23.34 -6.69 13.59
C SER A 165 -24.47 -6.03 12.80
N ASP A 166 -25.11 -6.80 11.92
CA ASP A 166 -26.30 -6.43 11.19
C ASP A 166 -27.39 -7.48 11.40
N ALA A 167 -28.65 -7.04 11.49
CA ALA A 167 -29.77 -7.94 11.76
C ALA A 167 -30.04 -8.96 10.65
N GLU A 168 -29.71 -8.63 9.40
CA GLU A 168 -29.95 -9.49 8.24
C GLU A 168 -28.69 -10.21 7.78
N LEU A 169 -27.53 -9.54 7.86
CA LEU A 169 -26.24 -10.04 7.33
C LEU A 169 -25.37 -10.71 8.40
N GLY A 170 -25.73 -10.60 9.68
CA GLY A 170 -24.90 -11.09 10.78
C GLY A 170 -23.63 -10.24 10.99
N GLU A 171 -22.51 -10.88 11.27
CA GLU A 171 -21.22 -10.22 11.48
C GLU A 171 -20.56 -9.86 10.15
N VAL A 172 -20.51 -8.58 9.82
CA VAL A 172 -19.94 -8.05 8.58
C VAL A 172 -18.52 -7.56 8.83
N PRO A 173 -17.50 -8.11 8.12
CA PRO A 173 -16.12 -7.66 8.28
C PRO A 173 -15.87 -6.32 7.59
N HIS A 174 -15.09 -5.48 8.25
CA HIS A 174 -14.67 -4.17 7.78
C HIS A 174 -13.16 -3.97 7.93
N ILE A 175 -12.54 -3.35 6.95
CA ILE A 175 -11.17 -2.86 7.08
C ILE A 175 -11.23 -1.48 7.75
N ARG A 176 -10.65 -1.37 8.95
CA ARG A 176 -10.60 -0.07 9.64
C ARG A 176 -9.66 0.91 8.94
N THR A 177 -9.84 2.20 9.21
CA THR A 177 -8.88 3.22 8.74
C THR A 177 -7.46 2.92 9.26
N PRO A 178 -6.41 3.13 8.44
CA PRO A 178 -5.02 2.99 8.89
C PRO A 178 -4.60 4.06 9.91
N VAL A 179 -5.30 5.18 9.95
CA VAL A 179 -5.03 6.27 10.89
C VAL A 179 -5.62 5.94 12.26
N ARG A 180 -4.80 6.01 13.31
CA ARG A 180 -5.22 5.87 14.72
C ARG A 180 -4.91 7.15 15.47
N ILE A 181 -5.93 7.69 16.15
CA ILE A 181 -5.80 8.84 17.05
C ILE A 181 -6.30 8.35 18.42
N GLY A 182 -5.45 8.46 19.44
CA GLY A 182 -5.76 7.92 20.76
C GLY A 182 -6.01 6.41 20.72
N GLU A 183 -7.11 5.95 21.30
CA GLU A 183 -7.51 4.53 21.28
C GLU A 183 -7.94 4.01 19.90
N GLY A 184 -8.09 4.91 18.93
CA GLY A 184 -8.51 4.61 17.57
C GLY A 184 -10.04 4.62 17.41
N VAL A 185 -10.48 4.51 16.17
CA VAL A 185 -11.89 4.46 15.80
C VAL A 185 -12.29 3.00 15.60
N ARG A 186 -13.39 2.60 16.24
CA ARG A 186 -14.03 1.30 15.97
C ARG A 186 -15.08 1.46 14.89
N VAL A 187 -15.25 0.42 14.08
CA VAL A 187 -16.38 0.30 13.18
C VAL A 187 -17.64 0.19 14.04
N ARG A 188 -18.64 1.05 13.79
CA ARG A 188 -19.84 1.13 14.60
C ARG A 188 -21.02 0.41 13.96
N ASN A 189 -21.18 0.58 12.65
CA ASN A 189 -22.32 0.09 11.90
C ASN A 189 -21.86 -0.45 10.56
N VAL A 190 -22.66 -1.30 9.95
CA VAL A 190 -22.53 -1.65 8.53
C VAL A 190 -22.92 -0.47 7.63
N ALA A 191 -22.59 -0.57 6.35
CA ALA A 191 -23.00 0.43 5.37
C ALA A 191 -24.53 0.54 5.32
N PRO A 192 -25.10 1.76 5.27
CA PRO A 192 -26.54 1.94 5.22
C PRO A 192 -27.13 1.43 3.90
N LYS A 193 -28.35 0.93 3.93
CA LYS A 193 -29.15 0.64 2.74
C LYS A 193 -29.51 1.94 2.01
N LEU A 194 -29.78 1.83 0.72
CA LEU A 194 -30.21 2.99 -0.08
C LEU A 194 -31.45 3.64 0.53
N GLY A 195 -31.36 4.94 0.82
CA GLY A 195 -32.44 5.71 1.41
C GLY A 195 -32.74 5.43 2.89
N GLN A 196 -31.94 4.62 3.59
CA GLN A 196 -32.16 4.25 4.99
C GLN A 196 -32.35 5.46 5.93
N HIS A 197 -31.64 6.55 5.68
CA HIS A 197 -31.67 7.75 6.51
C HIS A 197 -32.53 8.89 5.92
N ASN A 198 -33.28 8.66 4.85
CA ASN A 198 -34.08 9.72 4.20
C ASN A 198 -35.04 10.38 5.18
N ALA A 199 -35.79 9.60 5.95
CA ALA A 199 -36.74 10.13 6.92
C ALA A 199 -36.08 11.00 8.01
N GLU A 200 -34.91 10.59 8.49
CA GLU A 200 -34.14 11.33 9.50
C GLU A 200 -33.59 12.64 8.91
N ILE A 201 -32.93 12.56 7.74
CA ILE A 201 -32.23 13.70 7.16
C ILE A 201 -33.22 14.75 6.67
N PHE A 202 -34.24 14.35 5.92
CA PHE A 202 -35.24 15.28 5.40
C PHE A 202 -36.17 15.81 6.50
N GLY A 203 -36.42 14.99 7.54
CA GLY A 203 -37.16 15.45 8.71
C GLY A 203 -36.47 16.61 9.45
N ARG A 204 -35.13 16.63 9.49
CA ARG A 204 -34.36 17.77 10.04
C ARG A 204 -34.51 19.05 9.19
N LEU A 205 -34.87 18.92 7.93
CA LEU A 205 -35.16 20.03 7.01
C LEU A 205 -36.65 20.43 7.02
N GLY A 206 -37.47 19.83 7.87
CA GLY A 206 -38.89 20.13 8.00
C GLY A 206 -39.81 19.34 7.05
N VAL A 207 -39.26 18.39 6.27
CA VAL A 207 -40.04 17.55 5.35
C VAL A 207 -40.73 16.44 6.16
N GLY A 208 -42.07 16.44 6.15
CA GLY A 208 -42.89 15.47 6.86
C GLY A 208 -42.97 14.11 6.16
N GLN A 209 -43.43 13.08 6.90
CA GLN A 209 -43.53 11.71 6.37
C GLN A 209 -44.47 11.62 5.14
N ALA A 210 -45.58 12.35 5.14
CA ALA A 210 -46.51 12.37 4.03
C ALA A 210 -45.85 12.95 2.75
N GLU A 211 -45.14 14.04 2.88
CA GLU A 211 -44.40 14.66 1.77
C GLU A 211 -43.27 13.74 1.28
N LEU A 212 -42.56 13.05 2.16
CA LEU A 212 -41.56 12.05 1.78
C LEU A 212 -42.18 10.91 0.96
N GLN A 213 -43.36 10.43 1.32
CA GLN A 213 -44.07 9.42 0.54
C GLN A 213 -44.49 9.92 -0.83
N GLU A 214 -44.97 11.16 -0.94
CA GLU A 214 -45.30 11.80 -2.20
C GLU A 214 -44.10 11.96 -3.10
N LEU A 215 -42.98 12.47 -2.57
CA LEU A 215 -41.71 12.61 -3.29
C LEU A 215 -41.17 11.26 -3.79
N ARG A 216 -41.28 10.20 -2.97
CA ARG A 216 -40.93 8.84 -3.39
C ARG A 216 -41.83 8.32 -4.51
N ALA A 217 -43.15 8.55 -4.42
CA ALA A 217 -44.10 8.14 -5.47
C ALA A 217 -43.85 8.87 -6.81
N ARG A 218 -43.28 10.06 -6.74
CA ARG A 218 -42.87 10.86 -7.92
C ARG A 218 -41.48 10.50 -8.43
N GLY A 219 -40.78 9.53 -7.82
CA GLY A 219 -39.45 9.07 -8.25
C GLY A 219 -38.32 10.08 -7.99
N VAL A 220 -38.45 10.94 -7.00
CA VAL A 220 -37.42 11.93 -6.64
C VAL A 220 -36.26 11.22 -5.90
N PHE A 221 -36.53 10.12 -5.19
CA PHE A 221 -35.55 9.25 -4.54
C PHE A 221 -36.11 7.85 -4.25
#